data_54f645be369c545236cbe7590bc963c9
#
_entry.id   54f645be369c545236cbe7590bc963c9
#
_cell.length_a   1.000
_cell.length_b   1.000
_cell.length_c   1.000
_cell.angle_alpha   90.00
_cell.angle_beta   90.00
_cell.angle_gamma   90.00
#
_symmetry.space_group_name_H-M   'P 1'
#
loop_
_entity.id
_entity.type
_entity.pdbx_description
1 polymer ?
#
loop_
_entity_poly.entity_id
_entity_poly.type
_entity_poly.pdbx_seq_one_letter_code
_entity_poly.pdbx_strand_id
1 'polypeptide(L)'
;MNSATDQPKTQRGVLLTSNLLFSSMVTRTAAALGHEVAVAGDLAEAVELCRARPSAYVIMDLGMAEVEVGPAVARLRAVAGAVPVIAYGSHVDKVRLDEARAAGCDEVLPRSKFSTELPALLRRHFDSYR
;
A
#
# COMPACT_ATOMS: atom_id res chain seq x y z
N MET A 1 14.10 -31.57 -7.77
CA MET A 1 13.47 -30.28 -7.87
C MET A 1 13.07 -29.75 -6.54
N ASN A 2 13.49 -28.60 -6.32
CA ASN A 2 13.25 -27.98 -5.04
C ASN A 2 12.01 -27.11 -5.11
N SER A 3 11.04 -27.43 -4.29
CA SER A 3 9.79 -26.68 -4.28
C SER A 3 10.03 -25.20 -3.94
N ALA A 4 11.06 -24.91 -3.16
CA ALA A 4 11.37 -23.53 -2.81
C ALA A 4 11.79 -22.71 -4.03
N THR A 5 12.51 -23.35 -4.98
CA THR A 5 12.90 -22.66 -6.19
C THR A 5 11.76 -22.52 -7.18
N ASP A 6 10.75 -23.38 -7.04
CA ASP A 6 9.62 -23.35 -7.95
C ASP A 6 8.44 -22.54 -7.45
N GLN A 7 8.45 -22.20 -6.18
CA GLN A 7 7.36 -21.41 -5.66
C GLN A 7 7.36 -20.06 -6.34
N PRO A 8 6.19 -19.60 -6.77
CA PRO A 8 6.10 -18.22 -7.24
C PRO A 8 6.59 -17.31 -6.14
N LYS A 9 7.24 -16.24 -6.50
CA LYS A 9 7.63 -15.26 -5.52
C LYS A 9 6.39 -14.82 -4.78
N THR A 10 6.46 -14.90 -3.45
CA THR A 10 5.35 -14.51 -2.62
C THR A 10 5.06 -13.05 -2.84
N GLN A 11 3.82 -12.74 -3.13
CA GLN A 11 3.41 -11.35 -3.20
C GLN A 11 3.44 -10.74 -1.82
N ARG A 12 3.67 -9.46 -1.80
CA ARG A 12 3.70 -8.70 -0.55
C ARG A 12 2.96 -7.39 -0.77
N GLY A 13 2.54 -6.76 0.33
CA GLY A 13 2.06 -5.40 0.25
C GLY A 13 3.22 -4.43 0.20
N VAL A 14 2.97 -3.24 -0.34
CA VAL A 14 3.93 -2.14 -0.30
C VAL A 14 3.27 -0.96 0.37
N LEU A 15 3.96 -0.37 1.35
CA LEU A 15 3.44 0.78 2.10
C LEU A 15 4.35 1.97 1.90
N LEU A 16 3.80 3.05 1.37
CA LEU A 16 4.52 4.32 1.20
C LEU A 16 4.16 5.24 2.36
N THR A 17 5.07 5.39 3.30
CA THR A 17 4.89 6.29 4.45
C THR A 17 6.23 6.60 5.06
N SER A 18 6.35 7.79 5.67
CA SER A 18 7.49 8.14 6.50
C SER A 18 7.14 8.08 7.98
N ASN A 19 5.93 7.66 8.33
CA ASN A 19 5.48 7.59 9.72
C ASN A 19 5.80 6.22 10.30
N LEU A 20 6.74 6.20 11.28
CA LEU A 20 7.19 4.93 11.86
C LEU A 20 6.13 4.20 12.64
N LEU A 21 5.21 4.93 13.29
CA LEU A 21 4.14 4.27 14.03
C LEU A 21 3.20 3.53 13.10
N PHE A 22 2.84 4.16 12.00
CA PHE A 22 1.96 3.52 11.01
C PHE A 22 2.65 2.37 10.31
N SER A 23 3.92 2.53 9.95
CA SER A 23 4.63 1.42 9.29
C SER A 23 4.75 0.22 10.22
N SER A 24 5.04 0.46 11.49
CA SER A 24 5.12 -0.62 12.47
C SER A 24 3.77 -1.33 12.64
N MET A 25 2.70 -0.54 12.75
CA MET A 25 1.36 -1.11 12.91
C MET A 25 0.97 -1.98 11.71
N VAL A 26 1.22 -1.49 10.51
CA VAL A 26 0.86 -2.21 9.30
C VAL A 26 1.70 -3.47 9.13
N THR A 27 3.01 -3.37 9.34
CA THR A 27 3.88 -4.55 9.15
C THR A 27 3.58 -5.64 10.16
N ARG A 28 3.28 -5.27 11.40
CA ARG A 28 2.95 -6.25 12.44
C ARG A 28 1.60 -6.90 12.20
N THR A 29 0.62 -6.12 11.76
CA THR A 29 -0.69 -6.66 11.43
C THR A 29 -0.59 -7.64 10.26
N ALA A 30 0.17 -7.28 9.22
CA ALA A 30 0.37 -8.15 8.07
C ALA A 30 1.07 -9.44 8.48
N ALA A 31 2.10 -9.35 9.33
CA ALA A 31 2.81 -10.54 9.80
C ALA A 31 1.88 -11.47 10.55
N ALA A 32 0.99 -10.93 11.38
CA ALA A 32 0.02 -11.74 12.11
C ALA A 32 -0.97 -12.43 11.17
N LEU A 33 -1.19 -11.86 9.98
CA LEU A 33 -2.05 -12.44 8.96
C LEU A 33 -1.28 -13.34 7.98
N GLY A 34 0.02 -13.49 8.19
CA GLY A 34 0.81 -14.43 7.41
C GLY A 34 1.43 -13.85 6.14
N HIS A 35 1.53 -12.53 6.02
CA HIS A 35 2.20 -11.97 4.84
C HIS A 35 3.09 -10.78 5.19
N GLU A 36 3.89 -10.38 4.23
CA GLU A 36 4.89 -9.33 4.37
C GLU A 36 4.41 -8.02 3.77
N VAL A 37 4.81 -6.92 4.40
CA VAL A 37 4.66 -5.58 3.81
C VAL A 37 6.05 -4.95 3.77
N ALA A 38 6.45 -4.47 2.60
CA ALA A 38 7.69 -3.72 2.44
C ALA A 38 7.36 -2.23 2.56
N VAL A 39 8.15 -1.50 3.34
CA VAL A 39 7.91 -0.09 3.62
C VAL A 39 8.86 0.77 2.80
N ALA A 40 8.32 1.78 2.15
CA ALA A 40 9.08 2.78 1.41
C ALA A 40 8.89 4.14 2.06
N GLY A 41 9.97 4.86 2.25
CA GLY A 41 9.94 6.21 2.84
C GLY A 41 9.75 7.32 1.82
N ASP A 42 9.86 7.01 0.52
CA ASP A 42 9.60 7.96 -0.54
C ASP A 42 9.06 7.25 -1.77
N LEU A 43 8.58 8.02 -2.73
CA LEU A 43 7.95 7.45 -3.92
C LEU A 43 8.92 6.63 -4.76
N ALA A 44 10.14 7.10 -4.91
CA ALA A 44 11.15 6.37 -5.72
C ALA A 44 11.38 4.98 -5.15
N GLU A 45 11.50 4.87 -3.84
CA GLU A 45 11.68 3.59 -3.19
C GLU A 45 10.45 2.70 -3.37
N ALA A 46 9.25 3.27 -3.25
CA ALA A 46 8.02 2.50 -3.47
C ALA A 46 7.96 1.95 -4.88
N VAL A 47 8.32 2.75 -5.87
CA VAL A 47 8.37 2.31 -7.27
C VAL A 47 9.34 1.15 -7.44
N GLU A 48 10.54 1.25 -6.82
CA GLU A 48 11.52 0.18 -6.92
C GLU A 48 11.05 -1.09 -6.25
N LEU A 49 10.39 -0.99 -5.10
CA LEU A 49 9.84 -2.17 -4.44
C LEU A 49 8.79 -2.86 -5.32
N CYS A 50 7.94 -2.08 -5.96
CA CYS A 50 6.93 -2.64 -6.87
C CYS A 50 7.56 -3.25 -8.11
N ARG A 51 8.67 -2.67 -8.58
CA ARG A 51 9.37 -3.22 -9.74
C ARG A 51 10.07 -4.53 -9.42
N ALA A 52 10.59 -4.67 -8.21
CA ALA A 52 11.41 -5.81 -7.82
C ALA A 52 10.59 -7.09 -7.64
N ARG A 53 9.35 -6.98 -7.18
CA ARG A 53 8.49 -8.15 -6.92
C ARG A 53 7.04 -7.78 -7.14
N PRO A 54 6.20 -8.76 -7.52
CA PRO A 54 4.77 -8.49 -7.61
C PRO A 54 4.20 -8.02 -6.27
N SER A 55 3.26 -7.11 -6.33
CA SER A 55 2.61 -6.54 -5.16
C SER A 55 1.16 -7.00 -5.08
N ALA A 56 0.72 -7.40 -3.89
CA ALA A 56 -0.67 -7.76 -3.66
C ALA A 56 -1.54 -6.51 -3.51
N TYR A 57 -0.96 -5.43 -2.98
CA TYR A 57 -1.63 -4.15 -2.81
C TYR A 57 -0.57 -3.08 -2.55
N VAL A 58 -0.95 -1.83 -2.74
CA VAL A 58 -0.10 -0.68 -2.40
C VAL A 58 -0.91 0.24 -1.49
N ILE A 59 -0.31 0.64 -0.38
CA ILE A 59 -0.92 1.58 0.55
C ILE A 59 -0.15 2.89 0.51
N MET A 60 -0.85 4.01 0.39
CA MET A 60 -0.24 5.34 0.33
C MET A 60 -0.67 6.20 1.50
N ASP A 61 0.30 6.76 2.20
CA ASP A 61 0.08 7.75 3.24
C ASP A 61 -0.06 9.13 2.59
N LEU A 62 -1.25 9.71 2.65
CA LEU A 62 -1.51 11.03 2.06
C LEU A 62 -0.94 12.17 2.90
N GLY A 63 -0.38 11.86 4.07
CA GLY A 63 0.27 12.87 4.91
C GLY A 63 1.67 13.25 4.45
N MET A 64 2.18 12.65 3.39
CA MET A 64 3.50 12.99 2.85
C MET A 64 3.32 14.14 1.87
N ALA A 65 3.54 15.37 2.35
CA ALA A 65 3.25 16.57 1.58
C ALA A 65 4.04 16.68 0.27
N GLU A 66 5.23 16.09 0.24
CA GLU A 66 6.08 16.11 -0.95
C GLU A 66 5.61 15.19 -2.05
N VAL A 67 4.67 14.28 -1.76
CA VAL A 67 4.18 13.33 -2.76
C VAL A 67 2.92 13.89 -3.41
N GLU A 68 2.98 14.07 -4.74
CA GLU A 68 1.81 14.48 -5.51
C GLU A 68 0.98 13.25 -5.81
N VAL A 69 -0.29 13.27 -5.41
CA VAL A 69 -1.12 12.06 -5.37
C VAL A 69 -1.36 11.47 -6.75
N GLY A 70 -1.83 12.28 -7.69
CA GLY A 70 -2.14 11.78 -9.04
C GLY A 70 -0.95 11.15 -9.75
N PRO A 71 0.16 11.91 -9.88
CA PRO A 71 1.36 11.35 -10.50
C PRO A 71 1.92 10.14 -9.76
N ALA A 72 1.83 10.12 -8.42
CA ALA A 72 2.31 8.98 -7.65
C ALA A 72 1.52 7.71 -7.96
N VAL A 73 0.19 7.80 -8.00
CA VAL A 73 -0.65 6.65 -8.33
C VAL A 73 -0.33 6.16 -9.74
N ALA A 74 -0.18 7.09 -10.69
CA ALA A 74 0.13 6.71 -12.07
C ALA A 74 1.48 5.98 -12.17
N ARG A 75 2.50 6.47 -11.47
CA ARG A 75 3.82 5.83 -11.49
C ARG A 75 3.79 4.44 -10.84
N LEU A 76 3.07 4.31 -9.75
CA LEU A 76 2.97 3.02 -9.07
C LEU A 76 2.24 2.01 -9.94
N ARG A 77 1.16 2.41 -10.59
CA ARG A 77 0.43 1.49 -11.47
C ARG A 77 1.21 1.13 -12.73
N ALA A 78 2.08 2.02 -13.18
CA ALA A 78 2.91 1.71 -14.35
C ALA A 78 3.84 0.52 -14.11
N VAL A 79 4.28 0.31 -12.86
CA VAL A 79 5.18 -0.81 -12.52
C VAL A 79 4.46 -1.94 -11.80
N ALA A 80 3.41 -1.66 -11.06
CA ALA A 80 2.70 -2.67 -10.27
C ALA A 80 1.49 -3.25 -11.01
N GLY A 81 1.02 -2.58 -12.05
CA GLY A 81 -0.15 -3.03 -12.78
C GLY A 81 -1.46 -2.71 -12.06
N ALA A 82 -2.45 -3.53 -12.28
CA ALA A 82 -3.81 -3.31 -11.76
C ALA A 82 -3.96 -3.83 -10.34
N VAL A 83 -3.06 -3.43 -9.44
CA VAL A 83 -3.14 -3.84 -8.04
C VAL A 83 -4.05 -2.88 -7.28
N PRO A 84 -4.67 -3.33 -6.19
CA PRO A 84 -5.42 -2.42 -5.34
C PRO A 84 -4.51 -1.35 -4.75
N VAL A 85 -4.95 -0.10 -4.83
CA VAL A 85 -4.26 1.03 -4.23
C VAL A 85 -5.16 1.60 -3.16
N ILE A 86 -4.68 1.60 -1.93
CA ILE A 86 -5.41 2.09 -0.77
C ILE A 86 -4.70 3.33 -0.26
N ALA A 87 -5.43 4.42 -0.09
CA ALA A 87 -4.85 5.65 0.43
C ALA A 87 -5.50 6.00 1.76
N TYR A 88 -4.71 6.54 2.70
CA TYR A 88 -5.26 7.03 3.95
C TYR A 88 -4.68 8.40 4.26
N GLY A 89 -5.47 9.22 4.93
CA GLY A 89 -5.02 10.55 5.31
C GLY A 89 -5.90 11.17 6.37
N SER A 90 -5.50 12.36 6.84
CA SER A 90 -6.26 13.07 7.85
C SER A 90 -7.68 13.38 7.34
N HIS A 91 -8.68 13.16 8.21
CA HIS A 91 -10.06 13.43 7.84
C HIS A 91 -10.33 14.90 7.53
N VAL A 92 -9.46 15.81 7.99
CA VAL A 92 -9.62 17.24 7.72
C VAL A 92 -8.95 17.65 6.40
N ASP A 93 -8.13 16.80 5.82
CA ASP A 93 -7.45 17.10 4.56
C ASP A 93 -8.29 16.59 3.39
N LYS A 94 -9.40 17.26 3.16
CA LYS A 94 -10.35 16.82 2.13
C LYS A 94 -9.76 16.92 0.74
N VAL A 95 -8.87 17.87 0.51
CA VAL A 95 -8.26 18.06 -0.81
C VAL A 95 -7.47 16.81 -1.20
N ARG A 96 -6.61 16.33 -0.28
CA ARG A 96 -5.79 15.16 -0.58
C ARG A 96 -6.63 13.89 -0.70
N LEU A 97 -7.66 13.75 0.15
CA LEU A 97 -8.56 12.61 0.05
C LEU A 97 -9.29 12.60 -1.29
N ASP A 98 -9.74 13.77 -1.74
CA ASP A 98 -10.43 13.86 -3.03
C ASP A 98 -9.48 13.63 -4.19
N GLU A 99 -8.23 14.11 -4.08
CA GLU A 99 -7.21 13.84 -5.10
C GLU A 99 -6.97 12.34 -5.25
N ALA A 100 -6.93 11.62 -4.13
CA ALA A 100 -6.73 10.18 -4.16
C ALA A 100 -7.90 9.47 -4.85
N ARG A 101 -9.13 9.91 -4.58
CA ARG A 101 -10.30 9.34 -5.25
C ARG A 101 -10.26 9.63 -6.75
N ALA A 102 -9.94 10.87 -7.11
CA ALA A 102 -9.85 11.26 -8.52
C ALA A 102 -8.73 10.51 -9.25
N ALA A 103 -7.66 10.16 -8.55
CA ALA A 103 -6.56 9.41 -9.12
C ALA A 103 -6.89 7.92 -9.33
N GLY A 104 -8.04 7.46 -8.84
CA GLY A 104 -8.46 6.10 -9.04
C GLY A 104 -8.00 5.12 -7.97
N CYS A 105 -7.68 5.61 -6.77
CA CYS A 105 -7.41 4.71 -5.65
C CYS A 105 -8.65 3.88 -5.36
N ASP A 106 -8.44 2.60 -5.08
CA ASP A 106 -9.56 1.68 -4.87
C ASP A 106 -10.25 1.92 -3.55
N GLU A 107 -9.50 2.35 -2.54
CA GLU A 107 -10.07 2.76 -1.25
C GLU A 107 -9.35 4.00 -0.77
N VAL A 108 -10.12 4.94 -0.22
CA VAL A 108 -9.57 6.17 0.35
C VAL A 108 -10.23 6.34 1.71
N LEU A 109 -9.43 6.29 2.77
CA LEU A 109 -9.93 6.23 4.13
C LEU A 109 -9.33 7.32 5.00
N PRO A 110 -10.13 7.89 5.92
CA PRO A 110 -9.54 8.68 7.00
C PRO A 110 -8.60 7.80 7.81
N ARG A 111 -7.56 8.42 8.38
CA ARG A 111 -6.54 7.68 9.11
C ARG A 111 -7.10 6.84 10.24
N SER A 112 -8.08 7.36 11.00
CA SER A 112 -8.67 6.62 12.11
C SER A 112 -9.40 5.38 11.62
N LYS A 113 -10.13 5.49 10.52
CA LYS A 113 -10.84 4.35 9.96
C LYS A 113 -9.86 3.31 9.42
N PHE A 114 -8.80 3.77 8.76
CA PHE A 114 -7.74 2.89 8.28
C PHE A 114 -7.18 2.07 9.44
N SER A 115 -6.84 2.71 10.56
CA SER A 115 -6.29 2.02 11.73
C SER A 115 -7.28 1.00 12.28
N THR A 116 -8.53 1.39 12.44
CA THR A 116 -9.54 0.53 13.03
C THR A 116 -9.84 -0.69 12.18
N GLU A 117 -9.86 -0.51 10.86
CA GLU A 117 -10.22 -1.59 9.93
C GLU A 117 -9.03 -2.32 9.36
N LEU A 118 -7.83 -2.02 9.85
CA LEU A 118 -6.60 -2.51 9.22
C LEU A 118 -6.55 -4.03 9.03
N PRO A 119 -6.84 -4.86 10.05
CA PRO A 119 -6.77 -6.30 9.82
C PRO A 119 -7.72 -6.78 8.73
N ALA A 120 -8.95 -6.29 8.74
CA ALA A 120 -9.93 -6.68 7.72
C ALA A 120 -9.51 -6.18 6.34
N LEU A 121 -8.96 -4.97 6.29
CA LEU A 121 -8.50 -4.36 5.05
C LEU A 121 -7.37 -5.17 4.42
N LEU A 122 -6.36 -5.51 5.20
CA LEU A 122 -5.23 -6.28 4.69
C LEU A 122 -5.66 -7.68 4.26
N ARG A 123 -6.53 -8.31 5.06
CA ARG A 123 -7.02 -9.64 4.71
C ARG A 123 -7.78 -9.59 3.39
N ARG A 124 -8.67 -8.61 3.25
CA ARG A 124 -9.49 -8.49 2.04
C ARG A 124 -8.63 -8.35 0.78
N HIS A 125 -7.66 -7.47 0.83
CA HIS A 125 -6.86 -7.19 -0.35
C HIS A 125 -5.80 -8.26 -0.63
N PHE A 126 -5.27 -8.86 0.40
CA PHE A 126 -4.30 -9.93 0.20
C PHE A 126 -4.98 -11.20 -0.30
N ASP A 127 -6.11 -11.55 0.30
CA ASP A 127 -6.81 -12.78 -0.08
C ASP A 127 -7.41 -12.70 -1.47
N SER A 128 -7.95 -11.55 -1.87
CA SER A 128 -8.56 -11.43 -3.19
C SER A 128 -7.52 -11.54 -4.30
N TYR A 129 -6.26 -11.31 -3.99
CA TYR A 129 -5.19 -11.48 -4.96
C TYR A 129 -4.91 -12.95 -5.23
N ARG A 130 -5.08 -13.77 -4.21
CA ARG A 130 -4.82 -15.20 -4.32
C ARG A 130 -5.92 -15.89 -5.09
#